data_5642a21d5af24506b1726c856b04b38e
#
_entry.id   5642a21d5af24506b1726c856b04b38e
#
_cell.length_a   1.000
_cell.length_b   1.000
_cell.length_c   1.000
_cell.angle_alpha   90.00
_cell.angle_beta   90.00
_cell.angle_gamma   90.00
#
_symmetry.space_group_name_H-M   'P 1'
#
loop_
_entity.id
_entity.type
_entity.pdbx_description
1 polymer ?
#
loop_
_entity_poly.entity_id
_entity_poly.type
_entity_poly.pdbx_seq_one_letter_code
_entity_poly.pdbx_strand_id
1 'polypeptide(L)'
;MFNYDYEEFQKAVTTLELIGVENRNDIKAKYQKLSKKYHPDMPSGDIEKFQELTKAYKILLEYVDNFKFRFTQEEFVSQYPFSFEDLQKWKKNTI
;
A
#
# COMPACT_ATOMS: atom_id res chain seq x y z
N MET A 1 2.04 3.14 16.86
CA MET A 1 0.76 2.41 16.94
C MET A 1 -0.22 2.96 15.91
N PHE A 2 -0.94 2.07 15.21
CA PHE A 2 -1.94 2.52 14.24
C PHE A 2 -3.21 2.97 14.95
N ASN A 3 -3.65 4.21 14.70
CA ASN A 3 -4.70 4.88 15.46
C ASN A 3 -6.07 4.94 14.77
N TYR A 4 -6.22 4.27 13.65
CA TYR A 4 -7.46 4.32 12.87
C TYR A 4 -8.23 3.01 12.99
N ASP A 5 -9.57 3.08 12.93
CA ASP A 5 -10.39 1.87 12.93
C ASP A 5 -10.49 1.25 11.53
N TYR A 6 -11.12 0.09 11.44
CA TYR A 6 -11.19 -0.66 10.18
C TYR A 6 -12.00 0.06 9.10
N GLU A 7 -13.04 0.79 9.48
CA GLU A 7 -13.82 1.57 8.52
C GLU A 7 -13.00 2.68 7.89
N GLU A 8 -12.24 3.40 8.70
CA GLU A 8 -11.34 4.46 8.22
C GLU A 8 -10.26 3.88 7.31
N PHE A 9 -9.73 2.72 7.67
CA PHE A 9 -8.75 2.00 6.85
C PHE A 9 -9.35 1.60 5.50
N GLN A 10 -10.52 0.99 5.50
CA GLN A 10 -11.20 0.58 4.26
C GLN A 10 -11.51 1.77 3.36
N LYS A 11 -11.95 2.87 3.94
CA LYS A 11 -12.24 4.09 3.19
C LYS A 11 -10.97 4.63 2.52
N ALA A 12 -9.85 4.59 3.24
CA ALA A 12 -8.57 5.01 2.69
C ALA A 12 -8.12 4.13 1.52
N VAL A 13 -8.28 2.81 1.65
CA VAL A 13 -7.97 1.85 0.58
C VAL A 13 -8.80 2.15 -0.67
N THR A 14 -10.09 2.39 -0.51
CA THR A 14 -11.00 2.71 -1.60
C THR A 14 -10.65 4.06 -2.23
N THR A 15 -10.35 5.05 -1.42
CA THR A 15 -10.04 6.41 -1.89
C THR A 15 -8.78 6.41 -2.77
N LEU A 16 -7.76 5.64 -2.42
CA LEU A 16 -6.55 5.51 -3.24
C LEU A 16 -6.65 4.40 -4.28
N GLU A 17 -7.81 3.77 -4.42
CA GLU A 17 -8.06 2.75 -5.45
C GLU A 17 -7.05 1.60 -5.39
N LEU A 18 -6.69 1.16 -4.18
CA LEU A 18 -5.78 0.04 -3.99
C LEU A 18 -6.56 -1.27 -4.15
N ILE A 19 -6.11 -2.14 -5.03
CA ILE A 19 -6.84 -3.36 -5.39
C ILE A 19 -6.03 -4.63 -5.28
N GLY A 20 -4.81 -4.57 -4.82
CA GLY A 20 -3.96 -5.75 -4.78
C GLY A 20 -2.98 -5.71 -3.63
N VAL A 21 -1.89 -6.41 -3.83
CA VAL A 21 -0.77 -6.39 -2.89
C VAL A 21 0.08 -5.17 -3.24
N GLU A 22 0.18 -4.25 -2.30
CA GLU A 22 0.82 -2.96 -2.52
C GLU A 22 1.95 -2.74 -1.51
N ASN A 23 3.07 -2.18 -1.97
CA ASN A 23 4.11 -1.72 -1.06
C ASN A 23 4.01 -0.19 -0.90
N ARG A 24 4.91 0.38 -0.08
CA ARG A 24 4.92 1.81 0.19
C ARG A 24 5.09 2.65 -1.09
N ASN A 25 5.94 2.20 -2.01
CA ASN A 25 6.18 2.91 -3.27
C ASN A 25 4.94 2.88 -4.18
N ASP A 26 4.21 1.77 -4.20
CA ASP A 26 2.97 1.65 -4.98
C ASP A 26 1.90 2.62 -4.46
N ILE A 27 1.76 2.71 -3.15
CA ILE A 27 0.82 3.63 -2.50
C ILE A 27 1.18 5.08 -2.86
N LYS A 28 2.45 5.42 -2.79
CA LYS A 28 2.95 6.75 -3.14
C LYS A 28 2.66 7.08 -4.60
N ALA A 29 2.90 6.14 -5.51
CA ALA A 29 2.65 6.34 -6.94
C ALA A 29 1.16 6.59 -7.22
N LYS A 30 0.28 5.83 -6.58
CA LYS A 30 -1.18 6.04 -6.68
C LYS A 30 -1.59 7.41 -6.18
N TYR A 31 -1.09 7.80 -5.02
CA TYR A 31 -1.38 9.11 -4.45
C TYR A 31 -0.94 10.23 -5.40
N GLN A 32 0.28 10.14 -5.93
CA GLN A 32 0.81 11.16 -6.84
C GLN A 32 -0.04 11.28 -8.10
N LYS A 33 -0.46 10.16 -8.68
CA LYS A 33 -1.31 10.14 -9.88
C LYS A 33 -2.66 10.80 -9.61
N LEU A 34 -3.33 10.41 -8.54
CA LEU A 34 -4.65 10.92 -8.20
C LEU A 34 -4.61 12.38 -7.74
N SER A 35 -3.56 12.75 -6.98
CA SER A 35 -3.44 14.14 -6.51
C SER A 35 -3.18 15.11 -7.65
N LYS A 36 -2.47 14.71 -8.68
CA LYS A 36 -2.31 15.54 -9.89
C LYS A 36 -3.64 15.74 -10.60
N LYS A 37 -4.45 14.68 -10.70
CA LYS A 37 -5.76 14.73 -11.35
C LYS A 37 -6.72 15.68 -10.63
N TYR A 38 -6.75 15.64 -9.31
CA TYR A 38 -7.70 16.41 -8.49
C TYR A 38 -7.11 17.67 -7.88
N HIS A 39 -5.90 18.05 -8.25
CA HIS A 39 -5.29 19.29 -7.76
C HIS A 39 -6.17 20.49 -8.14
N PRO A 40 -6.41 21.45 -7.21
CA PRO A 40 -7.29 22.59 -7.47
C PRO A 40 -6.92 23.41 -8.70
N ASP A 41 -5.65 23.44 -9.11
CA ASP A 41 -5.20 24.19 -10.27
C ASP A 41 -5.48 23.50 -11.61
N MET A 42 -5.94 22.25 -11.58
CA MET A 42 -6.24 21.48 -12.79
C MET A 42 -7.70 21.69 -13.20
N PRO A 43 -8.02 21.57 -14.52
CA PRO A 43 -9.42 21.67 -14.98
C PRO A 43 -10.36 20.67 -14.31
N SER A 44 -9.86 19.48 -13.96
CA SER A 44 -10.60 18.44 -13.24
C SER A 44 -10.42 18.54 -11.73
N GLY A 45 -9.91 19.67 -11.23
CA GLY A 45 -9.60 19.87 -9.83
C GLY A 45 -10.83 19.79 -8.92
N ASP A 46 -10.64 19.25 -7.74
CA ASP A 46 -11.68 19.09 -6.72
C ASP A 46 -11.00 19.12 -5.36
N ILE A 47 -11.15 20.24 -4.66
CA ILE A 47 -10.46 20.46 -3.39
C ILE A 47 -10.87 19.42 -2.32
N GLU A 48 -12.15 19.04 -2.29
CA GLU A 48 -12.62 18.05 -1.33
C GLU A 48 -12.00 16.67 -1.59
N LYS A 49 -11.98 16.25 -2.85
CA LYS A 49 -11.33 15.00 -3.24
C LYS A 49 -9.83 15.04 -2.97
N PHE A 50 -9.19 16.15 -3.25
CA PHE A 50 -7.76 16.32 -2.96
C PHE A 50 -7.47 16.15 -1.48
N GLN A 51 -8.29 16.74 -0.61
CA GLN A 51 -8.15 16.61 0.84
C GLN A 51 -8.40 15.17 1.30
N GLU A 52 -9.39 14.49 0.73
CA GLU A 52 -9.66 13.08 1.03
C GLU A 52 -8.50 12.18 0.64
N LEU A 53 -7.90 12.44 -0.53
CA LEU A 53 -6.71 11.71 -1.00
C LEU A 53 -5.54 11.88 -0.04
N THR A 54 -5.30 13.10 0.41
CA THR A 54 -4.21 13.41 1.33
C THR A 54 -4.41 12.70 2.66
N LYS A 55 -5.63 12.72 3.17
CA LYS A 55 -5.97 12.01 4.41
C LYS A 55 -5.80 10.49 4.26
N ALA A 56 -6.30 9.93 3.16
CA ALA A 56 -6.17 8.50 2.88
C ALA A 56 -4.71 8.07 2.78
N TYR A 57 -3.90 8.85 2.11
CA TYR A 57 -2.46 8.59 1.98
C TYR A 57 -1.79 8.55 3.35
N LYS A 58 -2.09 9.52 4.21
CA LYS A 58 -1.54 9.58 5.56
C LYS A 58 -1.91 8.33 6.37
N ILE A 59 -3.18 7.91 6.31
CA ILE A 59 -3.66 6.72 7.01
C ILE A 59 -2.91 5.47 6.54
N LEU A 60 -2.76 5.31 5.22
CA LEU A 60 -2.12 4.12 4.66
C LEU A 60 -0.62 4.08 4.92
N LEU A 61 0.06 5.23 4.90
CA LEU A 61 1.47 5.29 5.29
C LEU A 61 1.66 4.90 6.75
N GLU A 62 0.78 5.39 7.61
CA GLU A 62 0.83 5.05 9.04
C GLU A 62 0.62 3.56 9.27
N TYR A 63 -0.30 2.95 8.53
CA TYR A 63 -0.53 1.51 8.56
C TYR A 63 0.71 0.73 8.15
N VAL A 64 1.32 1.11 7.02
CA VAL A 64 2.52 0.45 6.49
C VAL A 64 3.70 0.61 7.44
N ASP A 65 3.90 1.82 7.97
CA ASP A 65 5.04 2.12 8.85
C ASP A 65 4.92 1.41 10.21
N ASN A 66 3.72 1.04 10.63
CA ASN A 66 3.48 0.32 11.88
C ASN A 66 3.20 -1.18 11.66
N PHE A 67 3.34 -1.66 10.44
CA PHE A 67 3.08 -3.06 10.12
C PHE A 67 4.11 -3.96 10.79
N LYS A 68 3.64 -5.01 11.44
CA LYS A 68 4.49 -5.99 12.12
C LYS A 68 4.75 -7.17 11.22
N PHE A 69 6.01 -7.39 10.92
CA PHE A 69 6.43 -8.50 10.07
C PHE A 69 6.67 -9.76 10.88
N ARG A 70 6.40 -10.90 10.26
CA ARG A 70 6.77 -12.21 10.80
C ARG A 70 7.98 -12.71 10.01
N PHE A 71 8.99 -13.19 10.70
CA PHE A 71 10.22 -13.67 10.05
C PHE A 71 10.18 -15.19 9.96
N THR A 72 9.18 -15.70 9.25
CA THR A 72 8.94 -17.13 9.02
C THR A 72 9.07 -17.44 7.54
N GLN A 73 9.28 -18.72 7.22
CA GLN A 73 9.33 -19.18 5.83
C GLN A 73 8.00 -18.91 5.13
N GLU A 74 6.89 -19.13 5.81
CA GLU A 74 5.55 -18.91 5.26
C GLU A 74 5.35 -17.46 4.84
N GLU A 75 5.73 -16.54 5.70
CA GLU A 75 5.61 -15.11 5.39
C GLU A 75 6.55 -14.73 4.23
N PHE A 76 7.77 -15.25 4.24
CA PHE A 76 8.73 -15.00 3.17
C PHE A 76 8.19 -15.45 1.81
N VAL A 77 7.62 -16.65 1.74
CA VAL A 77 7.06 -17.19 0.50
C VAL A 77 5.85 -16.38 0.03
N SER A 78 5.03 -15.89 0.96
CA SER A 78 3.86 -15.06 0.61
C SER A 78 4.25 -13.70 0.05
N GLN A 79 5.40 -13.16 0.46
CA GLN A 79 5.88 -11.87 -0.01
C GLN A 79 6.44 -11.92 -1.43
N TYR A 80 6.92 -13.08 -1.87
CA TYR A 80 7.60 -13.24 -3.15
C TYR A 80 6.94 -14.36 -3.94
N PRO A 81 6.45 -14.10 -5.17
CA PRO A 81 5.81 -15.14 -6.00
C PRO A 81 6.88 -16.05 -6.61
N PHE A 82 7.40 -16.98 -5.81
CA PHE A 82 8.40 -17.94 -6.28
C PHE A 82 7.74 -19.04 -7.12
N SER A 83 8.43 -19.43 -8.19
CA SER A 83 8.12 -20.69 -8.89
C SER A 83 8.63 -21.85 -8.04
N PHE A 84 8.19 -23.08 -8.36
CA PHE A 84 8.67 -24.26 -7.67
C PHE A 84 10.20 -24.40 -7.78
N GLU A 85 10.75 -24.08 -8.95
CA GLU A 85 12.20 -24.13 -9.17
C GLU A 85 12.94 -23.11 -8.29
N ASP A 86 12.41 -21.91 -8.17
CA ASP A 86 12.99 -20.86 -7.31
C ASP A 86 13.02 -21.30 -5.84
N LEU A 87 11.93 -21.92 -5.38
CA LEU A 87 11.87 -22.45 -4.03
C LEU A 87 12.93 -23.53 -3.79
N GLN A 88 13.19 -24.39 -4.76
CA GLN A 88 14.20 -25.43 -4.66
C GLN A 88 15.60 -24.84 -4.56
N LYS A 89 15.92 -23.84 -5.37
CA LYS A 89 17.18 -23.12 -5.31
C LYS A 89 17.37 -22.45 -3.95
N TRP A 90 16.33 -21.81 -3.45
CA TRP A 90 16.37 -21.14 -2.17
C TRP A 90 16.68 -22.14 -1.04
N LYS A 91 16.03 -23.30 -1.03
CA LYS A 91 16.27 -24.35 -0.03
C LYS A 91 17.70 -24.86 -0.07
N LYS A 92 18.27 -25.02 -1.26
CA LYS A 92 19.65 -25.47 -1.42
C LYS A 92 20.67 -24.46 -0.90
N ASN A 93 20.37 -23.20 -0.97
CA ASN A 93 21.29 -22.12 -0.63
C ASN A 93 21.14 -21.60 0.80
N THR A 94 20.24 -22.18 1.60
CA THR A 94 19.88 -21.68 2.93
C THR A 94 20.56 -22.47 4.07
N ILE A 95 21.57 -23.22 3.79
CA ILE A 95 22.26 -24.06 4.80
C ILE A 95 23.38 -23.28 5.44
#